data_e5e49008db29224eb4089830e2037288
#
_entry.id   e5e49008db29224eb4089830e2037288
#
_cell.length_a   1.000
_cell.length_b   1.000
_cell.length_c   1.000
_cell.angle_alpha   90.00
_cell.angle_beta   90.00
_cell.angle_gamma   90.00
#
_symmetry.space_group_name_H-M   'P 1'
#
loop_
_entity.id
_entity.type
_entity.pdbx_description
1 polymer ?
#
loop_
_entity_poly.entity_id
_entity_poly.type
_entity_poly.pdbx_seq_one_letter_code
_entity_poly.pdbx_strand_id
1 'polypeptide(L)'
;MKATLISFFLSTILVLVAHAKKPDILFILADDLGYSDLGCYGGEIETPNLDSLAKGGIRFTQFYNTARCWPSRAALMTGYYAQQVNRDKLPNTKRGGQGARQKWARMLPDFLTPLGYRSYHSGKWHLDGKQKDAGFSQLPPDAEIRKGKTGNVAIDGAEIVITKDDGRAYWSDQTSSDAIAHLRDHANRFPDQPFFQYIAYDAPHFPLQAPQEDIDKYRDTYLDGWDKMRERRFARMKTLGLIKTTLSKLEPKLGPPYPFPDAIKKLGPGEIDRPLPWNDLSEDQRLFQATKMAIHAAMIDRMDRQIGRVIAQLKAMGRFENTVIFFASDNGASAEIMVRGRGHDPKARLGSGASHLCLGPGFSSASNTPFRRHKTWVHEGGTATPLIVHWPAGLKAQNELRHTQGHLIDIAPTLFDILGHQKPSTWNGIAIPAAAGRSLLPAFSQDVKVNRKSLWWLHDDHRAIRVGDWKLVSSENEPWELYNLSTDRAESKDLAEQEPERVKALAAQWNDELAAITEIRTKSTGKNKSAAQ
;
A
#
# COMPACT_ATOMS: atom_id res chain seq x y z
N MET A 1 -28.38 -11.88 81.07
CA MET A 1 -28.64 -11.79 79.66
C MET A 1 -27.55 -10.89 79.06
N LYS A 2 -26.58 -11.49 78.32
CA LYS A 2 -25.49 -10.79 77.68
C LYS A 2 -25.83 -10.76 76.19
N ALA A 3 -26.06 -9.58 75.65
CA ALA A 3 -26.31 -9.38 74.21
C ALA A 3 -24.96 -9.24 73.51
N THR A 4 -24.66 -10.15 72.54
CA THR A 4 -23.46 -10.13 71.73
C THR A 4 -23.82 -9.37 70.41
N LEU A 5 -23.25 -8.18 70.19
CA LEU A 5 -23.33 -7.46 68.91
C LEU A 5 -22.36 -8.12 67.95
N ILE A 6 -22.90 -8.66 66.88
CA ILE A 6 -22.13 -9.13 65.72
C ILE A 6 -22.05 -7.96 64.72
N SER A 7 -20.85 -7.35 64.56
CA SER A 7 -20.55 -6.35 63.52
C SER A 7 -20.27 -7.05 62.20
N PHE A 8 -21.13 -6.86 61.24
CA PHE A 8 -20.91 -7.28 59.85
C PHE A 8 -20.05 -6.22 59.13
N PHE A 9 -18.79 -6.55 58.89
CA PHE A 9 -17.93 -5.76 58.01
C PHE A 9 -18.27 -6.14 56.55
N LEU A 10 -18.96 -5.25 55.83
CA LEU A 10 -19.21 -5.35 54.39
C LEU A 10 -17.95 -4.85 53.66
N SER A 11 -17.07 -5.76 53.26
CA SER A 11 -15.91 -5.42 52.41
C SER A 11 -16.41 -5.23 50.98
N THR A 12 -16.54 -3.98 50.56
CA THR A 12 -16.80 -3.64 49.17
C THR A 12 -15.52 -3.88 48.37
N ILE A 13 -15.47 -4.99 47.62
CA ILE A 13 -14.41 -5.26 46.65
C ILE A 13 -14.68 -4.34 45.45
N LEU A 14 -13.91 -3.25 45.35
CA LEU A 14 -13.87 -2.39 44.18
C LEU A 14 -13.14 -3.16 43.06
N VAL A 15 -13.89 -3.83 42.21
CA VAL A 15 -13.31 -4.42 40.99
C VAL A 15 -12.95 -3.26 40.04
N LEU A 16 -11.70 -2.84 40.08
CA LEU A 16 -11.11 -1.99 39.06
C LEU A 16 -11.13 -2.79 37.75
N VAL A 17 -12.16 -2.56 36.93
CA VAL A 17 -12.14 -2.98 35.54
C VAL A 17 -11.05 -2.15 34.87
N ALA A 18 -9.85 -2.70 34.80
CA ALA A 18 -8.80 -2.12 33.97
C ALA A 18 -9.30 -2.13 32.53
N HIS A 19 -9.75 -0.98 32.04
CA HIS A 19 -10.03 -0.83 30.61
C HIS A 19 -8.72 -1.10 29.88
N ALA A 20 -8.69 -2.16 29.06
CA ALA A 20 -7.54 -2.44 28.22
C ALA A 20 -7.18 -1.17 27.44
N LYS A 21 -5.92 -0.74 27.53
CA LYS A 21 -5.42 0.46 26.86
C LYS A 21 -5.63 0.29 25.37
N LYS A 22 -6.30 1.25 24.70
CA LYS A 22 -6.49 1.24 23.24
C LYS A 22 -5.14 1.07 22.55
N PRO A 23 -5.03 0.22 21.52
CA PRO A 23 -3.77 0.06 20.79
C PRO A 23 -3.40 1.33 20.03
N ASP A 24 -2.12 1.59 19.89
CA ASP A 24 -1.62 2.51 18.90
C ASP A 24 -1.73 1.89 17.50
N ILE A 25 -1.81 2.71 16.48
CA ILE A 25 -1.96 2.27 15.10
C ILE A 25 -0.81 2.85 14.27
N LEU A 26 -0.06 1.97 13.61
CA LEU A 26 0.94 2.33 12.61
C LEU A 26 0.58 1.70 11.27
N PHE A 27 0.30 2.52 10.26
CA PHE A 27 0.13 2.06 8.89
C PHE A 27 1.29 2.52 8.02
N ILE A 28 2.02 1.57 7.44
CA ILE A 28 3.16 1.79 6.55
C ILE A 28 2.73 1.43 5.13
N LEU A 29 2.87 2.37 4.20
CA LEU A 29 2.52 2.17 2.79
C LEU A 29 3.73 2.44 1.91
N ALA A 30 4.13 1.44 1.11
CA ALA A 30 5.10 1.60 0.03
C ALA A 30 4.40 2.05 -1.27
N ASP A 31 5.15 2.61 -2.21
CA ASP A 31 4.69 3.07 -3.52
C ASP A 31 5.40 2.29 -4.63
N ASP A 32 4.65 1.65 -5.51
CA ASP A 32 5.16 0.82 -6.61
C ASP A 32 5.93 -0.46 -6.18
N LEU A 33 5.76 -0.95 -4.96
CA LEU A 33 6.38 -2.19 -4.50
C LEU A 33 5.68 -3.41 -5.10
N GLY A 34 6.43 -4.28 -5.76
CA GLY A 34 5.92 -5.51 -6.34
C GLY A 34 5.59 -6.57 -5.29
N TYR A 35 4.69 -7.49 -5.64
CA TYR A 35 4.20 -8.53 -4.71
C TYR A 35 5.31 -9.40 -4.12
N SER A 36 6.36 -9.69 -4.90
CA SER A 36 7.46 -10.58 -4.50
C SER A 36 8.75 -9.87 -4.10
N ASP A 37 8.74 -8.55 -3.90
CA ASP A 37 9.98 -7.81 -3.62
C ASP A 37 10.53 -8.05 -2.20
N LEU A 38 9.66 -8.30 -1.21
CA LEU A 38 10.08 -8.53 0.18
C LEU A 38 10.61 -9.95 0.39
N GLY A 39 11.59 -10.11 1.29
CA GLY A 39 12.13 -11.41 1.69
C GLY A 39 11.05 -12.38 2.16
N CYS A 40 10.14 -11.94 3.05
CA CYS A 40 9.03 -12.74 3.55
C CYS A 40 7.94 -13.02 2.50
N TYR A 41 8.01 -12.43 1.31
CA TYR A 41 7.18 -12.74 0.14
C TYR A 41 7.97 -13.38 -1.01
N GLY A 42 9.20 -13.85 -0.76
CA GLY A 42 10.00 -14.64 -1.71
C GLY A 42 11.07 -13.85 -2.47
N GLY A 43 11.19 -12.54 -2.22
CA GLY A 43 12.24 -11.68 -2.77
C GLY A 43 13.65 -12.04 -2.23
N GLU A 44 14.66 -11.66 -2.99
CA GLU A 44 16.06 -11.74 -2.58
C GLU A 44 16.56 -10.44 -1.94
N ILE A 45 15.75 -9.38 -1.99
CA ILE A 45 16.06 -8.08 -1.42
C ILE A 45 16.05 -8.22 0.12
N GLU A 46 17.07 -7.68 0.77
CA GLU A 46 17.16 -7.73 2.23
C GLU A 46 16.14 -6.79 2.88
N THR A 47 15.17 -7.37 3.56
CA THR A 47 14.11 -6.65 4.28
C THR A 47 13.94 -7.18 5.72
N PRO A 48 15.03 -7.20 6.52
CA PRO A 48 15.03 -7.90 7.81
C PRO A 48 14.03 -7.33 8.82
N ASN A 49 13.70 -6.05 8.76
CA ASN A 49 12.74 -5.41 9.67
C ASN A 49 11.31 -5.81 9.33
N LEU A 50 10.92 -5.77 8.06
CA LEU A 50 9.62 -6.24 7.58
C LEU A 50 9.48 -7.76 7.73
N ASP A 51 10.54 -8.52 7.48
CA ASP A 51 10.58 -9.97 7.68
C ASP A 51 10.39 -10.32 9.16
N SER A 52 10.95 -9.53 10.07
CA SER A 52 10.75 -9.68 11.52
C SER A 52 9.31 -9.39 11.93
N LEU A 53 8.68 -8.33 11.40
CA LEU A 53 7.26 -8.05 11.61
C LEU A 53 6.38 -9.21 11.10
N ALA A 54 6.69 -9.74 9.92
CA ALA A 54 6.00 -10.89 9.34
C ALA A 54 6.15 -12.15 10.19
N LYS A 55 7.35 -12.41 10.72
CA LYS A 55 7.63 -13.53 11.62
C LYS A 55 6.90 -13.42 12.95
N GLY A 56 6.77 -12.22 13.52
CA GLY A 56 6.02 -11.96 14.75
C GLY A 56 4.53 -11.68 14.52
N GLY A 57 4.03 -11.82 13.30
CA GLY A 57 2.67 -11.50 12.91
C GLY A 57 2.09 -12.45 11.87
N ILE A 58 1.21 -11.93 11.03
CA ILE A 58 0.57 -12.67 9.93
C ILE A 58 0.78 -11.97 8.59
N ARG A 59 0.78 -12.77 7.53
CA ARG A 59 0.89 -12.32 6.14
C ARG A 59 -0.35 -12.73 5.35
N PHE A 60 -0.97 -11.78 4.66
CA PHE A 60 -2.07 -12.07 3.76
C PHE A 60 -1.55 -12.39 2.37
N THR A 61 -1.98 -13.52 1.80
CA THR A 61 -1.59 -13.91 0.44
C THR A 61 -2.52 -13.34 -0.63
N GLN A 62 -3.73 -12.91 -0.26
CA GLN A 62 -4.76 -12.41 -1.16
C GLN A 62 -5.26 -11.01 -0.72
N PHE A 63 -4.34 -10.05 -0.60
CA PHE A 63 -4.70 -8.67 -0.31
C PHE A 63 -4.53 -7.79 -1.56
N TYR A 64 -5.43 -6.82 -1.72
CA TYR A 64 -5.57 -6.06 -2.96
C TYR A 64 -5.60 -4.55 -2.73
N ASN A 65 -5.13 -3.83 -3.75
CA ASN A 65 -5.20 -2.39 -3.91
C ASN A 65 -6.05 -2.01 -5.14
N THR A 66 -6.02 -0.75 -5.58
CA THR A 66 -6.79 -0.24 -6.72
C THR A 66 -5.94 -0.02 -7.97
N ALA A 67 -4.81 -0.70 -8.09
CA ALA A 67 -3.86 -0.64 -9.20
C ALA A 67 -3.16 0.73 -9.41
N ARG A 68 -3.45 1.76 -8.60
CA ARG A 68 -2.85 3.09 -8.73
C ARG A 68 -2.77 3.80 -7.39
N CYS A 69 -1.77 4.70 -7.25
CA CYS A 69 -1.42 5.33 -5.97
C CYS A 69 -2.54 6.22 -5.39
N TRP A 70 -3.05 7.25 -6.10
CA TRP A 70 -4.07 8.14 -5.52
C TRP A 70 -5.41 7.44 -5.22
N PRO A 71 -5.96 6.53 -6.06
CA PRO A 71 -7.18 5.84 -5.70
C PRO A 71 -6.97 4.84 -4.56
N SER A 72 -5.83 4.16 -4.47
CA SER A 72 -5.51 3.27 -3.36
C SER A 72 -5.41 4.01 -2.03
N ARG A 73 -4.76 5.18 -2.02
CA ARG A 73 -4.66 6.02 -0.82
C ARG A 73 -6.02 6.56 -0.38
N ALA A 74 -6.90 6.90 -1.33
CA ALA A 74 -8.27 7.28 -1.03
C ALA A 74 -9.09 6.10 -0.47
N ALA A 75 -8.94 4.92 -1.05
CA ALA A 75 -9.59 3.71 -0.59
C ALA A 75 -9.17 3.34 0.85
N LEU A 76 -7.87 3.39 1.14
CA LEU A 76 -7.30 3.15 2.47
C LEU A 76 -7.86 4.14 3.52
N MET A 77 -7.81 5.43 3.22
CA MET A 77 -8.17 6.46 4.19
C MET A 77 -9.67 6.60 4.42
N THR A 78 -10.53 6.16 3.50
CA THR A 78 -11.98 6.35 3.60
C THR A 78 -12.77 5.06 3.83
N GLY A 79 -12.24 3.90 3.43
CA GLY A 79 -12.95 2.62 3.43
C GLY A 79 -13.96 2.46 2.28
N TYR A 80 -13.80 3.26 1.20
CA TYR A 80 -14.65 3.23 0.01
C TYR A 80 -13.80 3.03 -1.24
N TYR A 81 -14.41 2.51 -2.31
CA TYR A 81 -13.77 2.58 -3.63
C TYR A 81 -13.53 4.03 -4.03
N ALA A 82 -12.41 4.29 -4.67
CA ALA A 82 -12.00 5.65 -5.04
C ALA A 82 -13.05 6.38 -5.91
N GLN A 83 -13.77 5.64 -6.75
CA GLN A 83 -14.84 6.15 -7.59
C GLN A 83 -16.04 6.66 -6.76
N GLN A 84 -16.36 6.00 -5.64
CA GLN A 84 -17.41 6.43 -4.73
C GLN A 84 -17.10 7.80 -4.10
N VAL A 85 -15.82 8.07 -3.85
CA VAL A 85 -15.34 9.28 -3.18
C VAL A 85 -14.72 10.31 -4.14
N ASN A 86 -14.99 10.22 -5.43
CA ASN A 86 -14.53 11.15 -6.46
C ASN A 86 -13.00 11.25 -6.61
N ARG A 87 -12.28 10.18 -6.30
CA ARG A 87 -10.80 10.11 -6.38
C ARG A 87 -10.31 9.20 -7.49
N ASP A 88 -11.21 8.73 -8.35
CA ASP A 88 -10.92 8.14 -9.65
C ASP A 88 -12.08 8.35 -10.61
N LYS A 89 -11.84 8.13 -11.93
CA LYS A 89 -12.85 8.34 -12.96
C LYS A 89 -13.94 7.30 -12.91
N LEU A 90 -15.15 7.73 -13.33
CA LEU A 90 -16.20 6.83 -13.82
C LEU A 90 -16.39 7.05 -15.31
N PRO A 91 -16.85 6.05 -16.09
CA PRO A 91 -17.20 6.23 -17.50
C PRO A 91 -18.17 7.40 -17.70
N ASN A 92 -17.99 8.13 -18.79
CA ASN A 92 -18.87 9.24 -19.22
C ASN A 92 -19.05 10.38 -18.18
N THR A 93 -18.12 10.55 -17.24
CA THR A 93 -18.15 11.68 -16.30
C THR A 93 -17.07 12.71 -16.64
N LYS A 94 -17.44 14.00 -16.51
CA LYS A 94 -16.46 15.11 -16.62
C LYS A 94 -15.60 15.24 -15.36
N ARG A 95 -16.03 14.65 -14.23
CA ARG A 95 -15.35 14.68 -12.94
C ARG A 95 -14.72 13.31 -12.67
N GLY A 96 -13.56 13.30 -12.03
CA GLY A 96 -12.85 12.08 -11.69
C GLY A 96 -11.34 12.28 -11.66
N GLY A 97 -10.58 11.20 -11.67
CA GLY A 97 -9.13 11.22 -11.52
C GLY A 97 -8.76 11.73 -10.12
N GLN A 98 -7.95 12.77 -10.03
CA GLN A 98 -7.54 13.38 -8.76
C GLN A 98 -8.51 14.48 -8.26
N GLY A 99 -9.81 14.30 -8.44
CA GLY A 99 -10.84 15.23 -7.99
C GLY A 99 -10.91 15.36 -6.47
N ALA A 100 -11.69 16.35 -5.97
CA ALA A 100 -11.94 16.52 -4.55
C ALA A 100 -13.03 15.56 -4.06
N ARG A 101 -12.84 15.01 -2.84
CA ARG A 101 -13.83 14.15 -2.19
C ARG A 101 -15.11 14.91 -1.85
N GLN A 102 -16.20 14.17 -1.73
CA GLN A 102 -17.44 14.69 -1.18
C GLN A 102 -17.28 14.97 0.33
N LYS A 103 -18.09 15.91 0.86
CA LYS A 103 -18.02 16.33 2.27
C LYS A 103 -18.26 15.18 3.27
N TRP A 104 -19.06 14.19 2.91
CA TRP A 104 -19.32 13.00 3.74
C TRP A 104 -18.16 11.99 3.74
N ALA A 105 -17.33 12.01 2.69
CA ALA A 105 -16.22 11.07 2.52
C ALA A 105 -15.02 11.50 3.40
N ARG A 106 -15.20 11.34 4.70
CA ARG A 106 -14.20 11.69 5.71
C ARG A 106 -13.08 10.65 5.72
N MET A 107 -11.89 11.07 6.13
CA MET A 107 -10.72 10.20 6.29
C MET A 107 -10.63 9.62 7.69
N LEU A 108 -9.85 8.57 7.85
CA LEU A 108 -9.64 7.88 9.13
C LEU A 108 -9.40 8.82 10.32
N PRO A 109 -8.50 9.84 10.24
CA PRO A 109 -8.24 10.71 11.39
C PRO A 109 -9.48 11.44 11.91
N ASP A 110 -10.41 11.84 11.02
CA ASP A 110 -11.65 12.50 11.43
C ASP A 110 -12.49 11.60 12.35
N PHE A 111 -12.50 10.29 12.10
CA PHE A 111 -13.23 9.31 12.90
C PHE A 111 -12.46 8.84 14.14
N LEU A 112 -11.13 8.86 14.09
CA LEU A 112 -10.28 8.43 15.19
C LEU A 112 -10.14 9.51 16.29
N THR A 113 -10.19 10.78 15.91
CA THR A 113 -10.09 11.91 16.85
C THR A 113 -11.16 11.86 17.96
N PRO A 114 -12.47 11.63 17.69
CA PRO A 114 -13.48 11.49 18.74
C PRO A 114 -13.25 10.27 19.65
N LEU A 115 -12.45 9.29 19.21
CA LEU A 115 -12.05 8.13 20.00
C LEU A 115 -10.79 8.38 20.86
N GLY A 116 -10.28 9.63 20.85
CA GLY A 116 -9.13 10.07 21.63
C GLY A 116 -7.78 9.92 20.94
N TYR A 117 -7.75 9.53 19.66
CA TYR A 117 -6.52 9.40 18.90
C TYR A 117 -5.96 10.75 18.45
N ARG A 118 -4.64 10.86 18.47
CA ARG A 118 -3.92 11.87 17.69
C ARG A 118 -3.38 11.19 16.43
N SER A 119 -3.58 11.84 15.29
CA SER A 119 -3.19 11.28 13.99
C SER A 119 -2.02 12.05 13.40
N TYR A 120 -1.04 11.36 12.85
CA TYR A 120 0.18 11.91 12.26
C TYR A 120 0.43 11.31 10.88
N HIS A 121 0.98 12.12 9.97
CA HIS A 121 1.34 11.71 8.62
C HIS A 121 2.78 12.07 8.30
N SER A 122 3.51 11.17 7.66
CA SER A 122 4.86 11.40 7.12
C SER A 122 4.99 10.84 5.71
N GLY A 123 5.67 11.57 4.82
CA GLY A 123 5.94 11.15 3.45
C GLY A 123 4.87 11.58 2.43
N LYS A 124 4.63 10.74 1.43
CA LYS A 124 3.79 11.03 0.26
C LYS A 124 2.31 11.13 0.59
N TRP A 125 1.71 12.29 0.35
CA TRP A 125 0.28 12.50 0.59
C TRP A 125 -0.60 11.97 -0.55
N HIS A 126 -0.49 12.52 -1.71
CA HIS A 126 -1.18 12.16 -2.95
C HIS A 126 -2.71 12.00 -2.82
N LEU A 127 -3.30 12.82 -1.95
CA LEU A 127 -4.75 12.95 -1.73
C LEU A 127 -5.15 14.41 -1.96
N ASP A 128 -6.46 14.70 -1.94
CA ASP A 128 -6.98 16.06 -2.01
C ASP A 128 -6.85 16.78 -0.66
N GLY A 129 -6.72 18.10 -0.72
CA GLY A 129 -6.58 18.95 0.46
C GLY A 129 -5.21 18.81 1.16
N LYS A 130 -5.11 19.43 2.32
CA LYS A 130 -3.90 19.32 3.17
C LYS A 130 -4.14 18.29 4.28
N GLN A 131 -3.08 17.72 4.79
CA GLN A 131 -3.12 16.71 5.86
C GLN A 131 -3.88 17.23 7.10
N LYS A 132 -3.65 18.49 7.48
CA LYS A 132 -4.35 19.13 8.61
C LYS A 132 -5.87 19.19 8.41
N ASP A 133 -6.33 19.38 7.18
CA ASP A 133 -7.75 19.46 6.84
C ASP A 133 -8.42 18.07 6.84
N ALA A 134 -7.61 17.02 6.84
CA ALA A 134 -7.98 15.61 6.98
C ALA A 134 -7.84 15.10 8.42
N GLY A 135 -7.64 15.98 9.41
CA GLY A 135 -7.56 15.61 10.82
C GLY A 135 -6.17 15.20 11.31
N PHE A 136 -5.11 15.32 10.49
CA PHE A 136 -3.75 15.04 10.93
C PHE A 136 -3.15 16.22 11.71
N SER A 137 -2.58 15.91 12.87
CA SER A 137 -1.86 16.86 13.70
C SER A 137 -0.56 17.30 13.02
N GLN A 138 -0.20 18.55 13.21
CA GLN A 138 1.05 19.10 12.71
C GLN A 138 2.06 19.21 13.86
N LEU A 139 3.35 19.05 13.54
CA LEU A 139 4.41 19.40 14.47
C LEU A 139 4.39 20.92 14.72
N PRO A 140 4.71 21.35 15.95
CA PRO A 140 4.87 22.76 16.24
C PRO A 140 5.92 23.41 15.30
N PRO A 141 5.79 24.70 15.00
CA PRO A 141 6.74 25.42 14.14
C PRO A 141 8.20 25.43 14.68
N ASP A 142 8.34 25.31 15.99
CA ASP A 142 9.60 25.29 16.73
C ASP A 142 10.16 23.89 16.97
N ALA A 143 9.44 22.85 16.54
CA ALA A 143 9.94 21.48 16.61
C ALA A 143 11.33 21.42 15.94
N GLU A 144 12.33 20.97 16.69
CA GLU A 144 13.77 20.97 16.28
C GLU A 144 14.04 20.30 14.94
N ILE A 145 13.13 19.46 14.52
CA ILE A 145 13.17 18.65 13.32
C ILE A 145 13.08 19.44 12.02
N ARG A 146 12.37 20.57 12.00
CA ARG A 146 12.25 21.44 10.81
C ARG A 146 13.44 22.35 10.61
N LYS A 147 14.26 22.48 11.65
CA LYS A 147 15.47 23.29 11.62
C LYS A 147 16.70 22.44 11.47
N GLY A 148 16.73 21.51 10.51
CA GLY A 148 17.95 20.80 10.13
C GLY A 148 19.14 21.76 9.91
N LYS A 149 19.55 22.45 10.97
CA LYS A 149 20.66 23.42 10.98
C LYS A 149 22.03 22.78 10.81
N THR A 150 22.09 21.46 10.87
CA THR A 150 23.31 20.67 10.75
C THR A 150 23.21 19.55 9.72
N GLY A 151 22.39 19.76 8.74
CA GLY A 151 22.42 19.13 7.41
C GLY A 151 22.09 17.64 7.33
N ASN A 152 22.64 16.75 8.13
CA ASN A 152 22.65 15.34 7.81
C ASN A 152 22.29 14.39 8.97
N VAL A 153 21.82 14.91 10.11
CA VAL A 153 21.53 14.06 11.28
C VAL A 153 20.08 14.19 11.70
N ALA A 154 19.37 13.06 11.78
CA ALA A 154 18.02 12.97 12.30
C ALA A 154 17.99 13.11 13.84
N ILE A 155 16.80 13.33 14.39
CA ILE A 155 16.58 13.47 15.84
C ILE A 155 17.02 12.23 16.65
N ASP A 156 17.04 11.06 16.05
CA ASP A 156 17.51 9.80 16.64
C ASP A 156 19.04 9.59 16.48
N GLY A 157 19.75 10.57 15.92
CA GLY A 157 21.18 10.50 15.68
C GLY A 157 21.58 9.75 14.41
N ALA A 158 20.61 9.23 13.63
CA ALA A 158 20.92 8.56 12.38
C ALA A 158 21.34 9.56 11.29
N GLU A 159 22.28 9.16 10.44
CA GLU A 159 22.67 9.95 9.27
C GLU A 159 21.54 10.01 8.24
N ILE A 160 21.24 11.22 7.76
CA ILE A 160 20.35 11.45 6.63
C ILE A 160 21.21 11.69 5.39
N VAL A 161 21.15 10.76 4.44
CA VAL A 161 21.94 10.86 3.22
C VAL A 161 21.39 11.95 2.31
N ILE A 162 22.29 12.80 1.83
CA ILE A 162 22.01 13.81 0.81
C ILE A 162 22.31 13.22 -0.56
N THR A 163 21.27 12.93 -1.35
CA THR A 163 21.42 12.30 -2.68
C THR A 163 21.22 13.26 -3.83
N LYS A 164 20.79 14.50 -3.55
CA LYS A 164 20.49 15.49 -4.58
C LYS A 164 21.51 16.62 -4.57
N ASP A 165 21.87 17.09 -5.77
CA ASP A 165 22.77 18.23 -5.95
C ASP A 165 22.26 19.53 -5.30
N ASP A 166 20.97 19.58 -4.95
CA ASP A 166 20.33 20.69 -4.27
C ASP A 166 20.36 20.61 -2.74
N GLY A 167 21.10 19.66 -2.17
CA GLY A 167 21.25 19.49 -0.73
C GLY A 167 20.05 18.91 -0.03
N ARG A 168 19.09 18.30 -0.75
CA ARG A 168 17.92 17.66 -0.14
C ARG A 168 18.24 16.27 0.40
N ALA A 169 17.67 15.99 1.56
CA ALA A 169 17.73 14.66 2.16
C ALA A 169 17.11 13.59 1.26
N TYR A 170 17.61 12.36 1.38
CA TYR A 170 16.97 11.20 0.76
C TYR A 170 15.57 10.96 1.34
N TRP A 171 14.60 10.76 0.46
CA TRP A 171 13.19 10.79 0.85
C TRP A 171 12.80 9.77 1.93
N SER A 172 13.28 8.53 1.83
CA SER A 172 12.96 7.52 2.84
C SER A 172 13.53 7.87 4.21
N ASP A 173 14.74 8.46 4.26
CA ASP A 173 15.38 8.91 5.49
C ASP A 173 14.60 10.05 6.13
N GLN A 174 14.18 11.03 5.31
CA GLN A 174 13.37 12.16 5.78
C GLN A 174 12.01 11.70 6.27
N THR A 175 11.33 10.80 5.53
CA THR A 175 10.02 10.28 5.89
C THR A 175 10.03 9.61 7.26
N SER A 176 11.06 8.79 7.54
CA SER A 176 11.20 8.15 8.84
C SER A 176 11.60 9.13 9.95
N SER A 177 12.44 10.10 9.64
CA SER A 177 12.83 11.13 10.60
C SER A 177 11.66 11.98 11.03
N ASP A 178 10.76 12.35 10.09
CA ASP A 178 9.53 13.06 10.38
C ASP A 178 8.58 12.20 11.25
N ALA A 179 8.48 10.89 10.96
CA ALA A 179 7.66 9.98 11.75
C ALA A 179 8.18 9.83 13.19
N ILE A 180 9.49 9.64 13.35
CA ILE A 180 10.15 9.56 14.66
C ILE A 180 9.94 10.84 15.46
N ALA A 181 9.99 11.95 14.79
CA ALA A 181 9.73 13.24 15.36
C ALA A 181 8.31 13.38 15.92
N HIS A 182 7.31 12.99 15.11
CA HIS A 182 5.93 12.96 15.57
C HIS A 182 5.77 12.04 16.80
N LEU A 183 6.39 10.85 16.79
CA LEU A 183 6.32 9.90 17.89
C LEU A 183 6.97 10.45 19.16
N ARG A 184 8.12 11.13 19.07
CA ARG A 184 8.78 11.75 20.23
C ARG A 184 7.98 12.92 20.78
N ASP A 185 7.46 13.80 19.92
CA ASP A 185 6.57 14.88 20.33
C ASP A 185 5.31 14.33 21.02
N HIS A 186 4.74 13.25 20.47
CA HIS A 186 3.60 12.57 21.06
C HIS A 186 3.92 12.01 22.45
N ALA A 187 5.04 11.30 22.61
CA ALA A 187 5.46 10.72 23.89
C ALA A 187 5.66 11.81 24.97
N ASN A 188 6.18 12.96 24.60
CA ASN A 188 6.46 14.06 25.52
C ASN A 188 5.19 14.80 25.94
N ARG A 189 4.27 15.06 25.00
CA ARG A 189 3.12 15.94 25.23
C ARG A 189 1.80 15.19 25.47
N PHE A 190 1.68 13.97 24.98
CA PHE A 190 0.44 13.20 24.98
C PHE A 190 0.65 11.72 25.38
N PRO A 191 1.38 11.44 26.47
CA PRO A 191 1.82 10.08 26.81
C PRO A 191 0.67 9.10 27.04
N ASP A 192 -0.50 9.59 27.47
CA ASP A 192 -1.66 8.76 27.80
C ASP A 192 -2.65 8.60 26.61
N GLN A 193 -2.46 9.33 25.52
CA GLN A 193 -3.32 9.23 24.35
C GLN A 193 -2.82 8.13 23.40
N PRO A 194 -3.71 7.41 22.71
CA PRO A 194 -3.31 6.57 21.59
C PRO A 194 -3.02 7.42 20.34
N PHE A 195 -2.17 6.91 19.45
CA PHE A 195 -1.89 7.58 18.18
C PHE A 195 -2.25 6.71 16.97
N PHE A 196 -2.52 7.38 15.86
CA PHE A 196 -2.51 6.83 14.51
C PHE A 196 -1.39 7.49 13.72
N GLN A 197 -0.37 6.73 13.35
CA GLN A 197 0.72 7.18 12.48
C GLN A 197 0.56 6.55 11.11
N TYR A 198 0.40 7.38 10.08
CA TYR A 198 0.43 6.97 8.67
C TYR A 198 1.76 7.37 8.06
N ILE A 199 2.57 6.37 7.68
CA ILE A 199 3.86 6.56 7.00
C ILE A 199 3.69 6.10 5.56
N ALA A 200 3.88 6.99 4.62
CA ALA A 200 3.74 6.73 3.19
C ALA A 200 5.06 7.00 2.48
N TYR A 201 5.85 5.94 2.26
CA TYR A 201 7.10 6.05 1.53
C TYR A 201 6.86 6.33 0.04
N ASP A 202 7.78 7.07 -0.58
CA ASP A 202 7.84 7.17 -2.04
C ASP A 202 8.56 5.96 -2.67
N ALA A 203 9.42 5.28 -1.89
CA ALA A 203 10.14 4.10 -2.37
C ALA A 203 9.20 2.91 -2.60
N PRO A 204 9.46 2.10 -3.65
CA PRO A 204 10.49 2.27 -4.69
C PRO A 204 10.00 2.96 -5.98
N HIS A 205 9.03 3.87 -5.91
CA HIS A 205 8.53 4.64 -7.07
C HIS A 205 9.65 5.39 -7.80
N PHE A 206 9.57 5.48 -9.11
CA PHE A 206 10.53 6.28 -9.89
C PHE A 206 10.47 7.80 -9.55
N PRO A 207 11.55 8.56 -9.75
CA PRO A 207 12.83 8.14 -10.33
C PRO A 207 13.60 7.20 -9.43
N LEU A 208 14.17 6.13 -10.02
CA LEU A 208 14.99 5.18 -9.26
C LEU A 208 16.28 5.87 -8.85
N GLN A 209 16.42 6.13 -7.57
CA GLN A 209 17.55 6.85 -6.96
C GLN A 209 17.86 6.25 -5.60
N ALA A 210 19.13 5.95 -5.32
CA ALA A 210 19.57 5.46 -4.03
C ALA A 210 21.03 5.88 -3.75
N PRO A 211 21.46 5.85 -2.49
CA PRO A 211 22.89 5.99 -2.14
C PRO A 211 23.73 4.95 -2.86
N GLN A 212 24.95 5.33 -3.27
CA GLN A 212 25.81 4.45 -4.06
C GLN A 212 26.15 3.16 -3.33
N GLU A 213 26.43 3.24 -2.05
CA GLU A 213 26.71 2.09 -1.19
C GLU A 213 25.59 1.05 -1.18
N ASP A 214 24.33 1.52 -1.19
CA ASP A 214 23.15 0.67 -1.24
C ASP A 214 23.00 0.01 -2.62
N ILE A 215 23.32 0.74 -3.71
CA ILE A 215 23.30 0.21 -5.08
C ILE A 215 24.39 -0.86 -5.27
N ASP A 216 25.61 -0.59 -4.76
CA ASP A 216 26.76 -1.49 -4.90
C ASP A 216 26.50 -2.86 -4.27
N LYS A 217 25.71 -2.92 -3.21
CA LYS A 217 25.27 -4.18 -2.58
C LYS A 217 24.53 -5.13 -3.54
N TYR A 218 23.80 -4.58 -4.52
CA TYR A 218 22.97 -5.35 -5.44
C TYR A 218 23.50 -5.36 -6.88
N ARG A 219 24.66 -4.77 -7.15
CA ARG A 219 25.22 -4.55 -8.49
C ARG A 219 25.20 -5.79 -9.37
N ASP A 220 25.63 -6.93 -8.83
CA ASP A 220 25.82 -8.17 -9.59
C ASP A 220 24.64 -9.14 -9.46
N THR A 221 23.63 -8.80 -8.65
CA THR A 221 22.53 -9.70 -8.30
C THR A 221 21.59 -10.01 -9.47
N TYR A 222 21.49 -9.10 -10.43
CA TYR A 222 20.46 -9.13 -11.48
C TYR A 222 21.01 -9.31 -12.90
N LEU A 223 22.30 -9.62 -13.04
CA LEU A 223 22.97 -9.79 -14.33
C LEU A 223 22.44 -10.98 -15.16
N ASP A 224 21.84 -11.96 -14.51
CA ASP A 224 21.19 -13.11 -15.16
C ASP A 224 19.72 -12.85 -15.57
N GLY A 225 19.21 -11.66 -15.26
CA GLY A 225 17.99 -11.09 -15.80
C GLY A 225 16.69 -11.50 -15.12
N TRP A 226 15.62 -10.92 -15.65
CA TRP A 226 14.27 -11.08 -15.09
C TRP A 226 13.70 -12.50 -15.23
N ASP A 227 14.05 -13.25 -16.27
CA ASP A 227 13.56 -14.63 -16.41
C ASP A 227 14.03 -15.50 -15.24
N LYS A 228 15.32 -15.46 -14.95
CA LYS A 228 15.93 -16.22 -13.84
C LYS A 228 15.47 -15.70 -12.48
N MET A 229 15.36 -14.40 -12.33
CA MET A 229 14.83 -13.79 -11.11
C MET A 229 13.39 -14.27 -10.83
N ARG A 230 12.50 -14.27 -11.83
CA ARG A 230 11.13 -14.77 -11.72
C ARG A 230 11.08 -16.25 -11.30
N GLU A 231 11.90 -17.10 -11.93
CA GLU A 231 12.02 -18.51 -11.57
C GLU A 231 12.43 -18.70 -10.11
N ARG A 232 13.47 -17.97 -9.64
CA ARG A 232 13.96 -18.04 -8.26
C ARG A 232 12.92 -17.57 -7.25
N ARG A 233 12.31 -16.40 -7.49
CA ARG A 233 11.25 -15.85 -6.62
C ARG A 233 10.06 -16.79 -6.55
N PHE A 234 9.61 -17.31 -7.69
CA PHE A 234 8.51 -18.26 -7.75
C PHE A 234 8.79 -19.54 -6.95
N ALA A 235 9.99 -20.10 -7.07
CA ALA A 235 10.40 -21.29 -6.30
C ALA A 235 10.39 -21.02 -4.78
N ARG A 236 10.92 -19.86 -4.35
CA ARG A 236 10.90 -19.45 -2.93
C ARG A 236 9.48 -19.23 -2.42
N MET A 237 8.61 -18.58 -3.20
CA MET A 237 7.21 -18.37 -2.84
C MET A 237 6.46 -19.69 -2.63
N LYS A 238 6.73 -20.70 -3.46
CA LYS A 238 6.18 -22.05 -3.26
C LYS A 238 6.68 -22.69 -1.97
N THR A 239 7.97 -22.60 -1.68
CA THR A 239 8.57 -23.10 -0.43
C THR A 239 7.98 -22.41 0.80
N LEU A 240 7.69 -21.11 0.72
CA LEU A 240 7.06 -20.34 1.77
C LEU A 240 5.53 -20.58 1.89
N GLY A 241 4.92 -21.38 1.00
CA GLY A 241 3.48 -21.63 0.99
C GLY A 241 2.60 -20.48 0.55
N LEU A 242 3.19 -19.41 0.01
CA LEU A 242 2.48 -18.18 -0.36
C LEU A 242 1.52 -18.37 -1.55
N ILE A 243 1.84 -19.31 -2.44
CA ILE A 243 1.14 -19.51 -3.71
C ILE A 243 0.93 -20.98 -4.04
N LYS A 244 -0.18 -21.26 -4.72
CA LYS A 244 -0.53 -22.58 -5.30
C LYS A 244 -0.91 -22.42 -6.77
N THR A 245 -0.16 -21.60 -7.51
CA THR A 245 -0.43 -21.28 -8.93
C THR A 245 0.79 -21.60 -9.78
N THR A 246 0.70 -21.39 -11.08
CA THR A 246 1.83 -21.44 -12.02
C THR A 246 2.53 -20.08 -12.07
N LEU A 247 3.71 -20.03 -12.68
CA LEU A 247 4.35 -18.77 -13.04
C LEU A 247 3.70 -18.24 -14.34
N SER A 248 3.24 -16.99 -14.34
CA SER A 248 2.75 -16.37 -15.57
C SER A 248 3.82 -16.29 -16.64
N LYS A 249 3.42 -16.31 -17.90
CA LYS A 249 4.35 -16.07 -19.02
C LYS A 249 4.70 -14.59 -19.08
N LEU A 250 5.91 -14.27 -19.56
CA LEU A 250 6.21 -12.91 -20.00
C LEU A 250 5.30 -12.51 -21.17
N GLU A 251 5.01 -11.24 -21.25
CA GLU A 251 4.19 -10.66 -22.33
C GLU A 251 5.06 -9.74 -23.22
N PRO A 252 5.88 -10.29 -24.15
CA PRO A 252 6.87 -9.51 -24.92
C PRO A 252 6.29 -8.40 -25.80
N LYS A 253 4.98 -8.42 -26.03
CA LYS A 253 4.26 -7.39 -26.77
C LYS A 253 3.72 -6.26 -25.89
N LEU A 254 3.76 -6.44 -24.55
CA LEU A 254 3.23 -5.46 -23.61
C LEU A 254 4.27 -4.38 -23.31
N GLY A 255 3.99 -3.16 -23.70
CA GLY A 255 4.79 -1.97 -23.36
C GLY A 255 4.31 -1.28 -22.08
N PRO A 256 4.89 -0.10 -21.76
CA PRO A 256 4.41 0.76 -20.70
C PRO A 256 2.93 1.15 -20.88
N PRO A 257 2.19 1.42 -19.78
CA PRO A 257 0.76 1.77 -19.87
C PRO A 257 0.52 3.10 -20.60
N TYR A 258 1.54 3.95 -20.64
CA TYR A 258 1.49 5.26 -21.31
C TYR A 258 2.62 5.38 -22.34
N PRO A 259 2.36 5.90 -23.54
CA PRO A 259 3.39 6.09 -24.56
C PRO A 259 4.22 7.35 -24.26
N PHE A 260 5.50 7.18 -23.99
CA PHE A 260 6.47 8.27 -23.83
C PHE A 260 7.72 8.02 -24.71
N PRO A 261 7.61 8.05 -26.04
CA PRO A 261 8.72 7.70 -26.94
C PRO A 261 9.96 8.58 -26.74
N ASP A 262 9.78 9.86 -26.40
CA ASP A 262 10.90 10.76 -26.08
C ASP A 262 11.66 10.37 -24.82
N ALA A 263 11.00 9.69 -23.86
CA ALA A 263 11.68 9.23 -22.65
C ALA A 263 12.68 8.13 -22.97
N ILE A 264 12.33 7.16 -23.81
CA ILE A 264 13.22 6.07 -24.24
C ILE A 264 14.44 6.66 -24.96
N LYS A 265 14.22 7.62 -25.86
CA LYS A 265 15.31 8.31 -26.54
C LYS A 265 16.25 9.06 -25.59
N LYS A 266 15.71 9.70 -24.55
CA LYS A 266 16.50 10.42 -23.53
C LYS A 266 17.29 9.49 -22.64
N LEU A 267 16.78 8.30 -22.35
CA LEU A 267 17.42 7.30 -21.49
C LEU A 267 18.53 6.53 -22.22
N GLY A 268 18.55 6.57 -23.55
CA GLY A 268 19.61 6.02 -24.38
C GLY A 268 19.40 4.55 -24.79
N PRO A 269 20.38 3.94 -25.47
CA PRO A 269 20.24 2.63 -26.13
C PRO A 269 20.07 1.44 -25.18
N GLY A 270 20.40 1.62 -23.89
CA GLY A 270 20.18 0.58 -22.87
C GLY A 270 18.70 0.44 -22.45
N GLU A 271 17.85 1.45 -22.73
CA GLU A 271 16.44 1.38 -22.38
C GLU A 271 15.63 0.60 -23.41
N ILE A 272 14.71 -0.21 -22.89
CA ILE A 272 13.79 -1.01 -23.70
C ILE A 272 12.38 -0.90 -23.14
N ASP A 273 11.39 -0.85 -24.03
CA ASP A 273 9.98 -0.66 -23.67
C ASP A 273 9.16 -1.96 -23.58
N ARG A 274 9.82 -3.11 -23.62
CA ARG A 274 9.16 -4.43 -23.62
C ARG A 274 9.94 -5.46 -22.82
N PRO A 275 9.25 -6.44 -22.20
CA PRO A 275 9.92 -7.53 -21.50
C PRO A 275 10.35 -8.62 -22.52
N LEU A 276 11.31 -8.28 -23.36
CA LEU A 276 11.90 -9.24 -24.30
C LEU A 276 12.59 -10.38 -23.55
N PRO A 277 12.78 -11.57 -24.14
CA PRO A 277 13.62 -12.61 -23.57
C PRO A 277 15.01 -12.04 -23.26
N TRP A 278 15.51 -12.31 -22.04
CA TRP A 278 16.76 -11.69 -21.56
C TRP A 278 17.95 -11.92 -22.50
N ASN A 279 18.03 -13.12 -23.09
CA ASN A 279 19.13 -13.49 -23.98
C ASN A 279 19.09 -12.78 -25.34
N ASP A 280 17.95 -12.18 -25.71
CA ASP A 280 17.80 -11.42 -26.96
C ASP A 280 18.32 -9.98 -26.82
N LEU A 281 18.64 -9.54 -25.60
CA LEU A 281 19.16 -8.23 -25.32
C LEU A 281 20.65 -8.11 -25.60
N SER A 282 21.12 -6.94 -26.05
CA SER A 282 22.54 -6.64 -26.10
C SER A 282 23.15 -6.58 -24.70
N GLU A 283 24.48 -6.68 -24.62
CA GLU A 283 25.19 -6.59 -23.35
C GLU A 283 24.92 -5.25 -22.64
N ASP A 284 24.95 -4.13 -23.36
CA ASP A 284 24.64 -2.79 -22.84
C ASP A 284 23.20 -2.72 -22.29
N GLN A 285 22.22 -3.30 -23.00
CA GLN A 285 20.85 -3.35 -22.54
C GLN A 285 20.73 -4.20 -21.27
N ARG A 286 21.35 -5.38 -21.22
CA ARG A 286 21.36 -6.22 -20.01
C ARG A 286 21.95 -5.49 -18.82
N LEU A 287 23.10 -4.88 -18.99
CA LEU A 287 23.78 -4.13 -17.91
C LEU A 287 22.92 -2.94 -17.42
N PHE A 288 22.35 -2.16 -18.35
CA PHE A 288 21.49 -1.03 -18.02
C PHE A 288 20.24 -1.48 -17.24
N GLN A 289 19.54 -2.52 -17.71
CA GLN A 289 18.36 -3.04 -17.06
C GLN A 289 18.69 -3.65 -15.68
N ALA A 290 19.78 -4.44 -15.56
CA ALA A 290 20.24 -4.98 -14.28
C ALA A 290 20.58 -3.88 -13.28
N THR A 291 21.20 -2.79 -13.74
CA THR A 291 21.49 -1.61 -12.92
C THR A 291 20.21 -0.96 -12.38
N LYS A 292 19.18 -0.82 -13.21
CA LYS A 292 17.87 -0.30 -12.75
C LYS A 292 17.27 -1.16 -11.63
N MET A 293 17.34 -2.49 -11.78
CA MET A 293 16.86 -3.38 -10.73
C MET A 293 17.70 -3.32 -9.46
N ALA A 294 19.01 -3.17 -9.57
CA ALA A 294 19.89 -2.96 -8.42
C ALA A 294 19.54 -1.68 -7.65
N ILE A 295 19.22 -0.60 -8.35
CA ILE A 295 18.77 0.65 -7.73
C ILE A 295 17.41 0.46 -7.05
N HIS A 296 16.46 -0.21 -7.70
CA HIS A 296 15.15 -0.54 -7.13
C HIS A 296 15.28 -1.37 -5.83
N ALA A 297 16.15 -2.38 -5.83
CA ALA A 297 16.44 -3.17 -4.65
C ALA A 297 17.07 -2.34 -3.52
N ALA A 298 18.02 -1.46 -3.85
CA ALA A 298 18.64 -0.53 -2.92
C ALA A 298 17.61 0.42 -2.26
N MET A 299 16.64 0.90 -3.03
CA MET A 299 15.53 1.73 -2.50
C MET A 299 14.69 0.98 -1.48
N ILE A 300 14.39 -0.29 -1.73
CA ILE A 300 13.59 -1.15 -0.83
C ILE A 300 14.36 -1.50 0.43
N ASP A 301 15.61 -1.93 0.31
CA ASP A 301 16.51 -2.21 1.44
C ASP A 301 16.64 -0.97 2.35
N ARG A 302 16.87 0.20 1.74
CA ARG A 302 16.93 1.43 2.53
C ARG A 302 15.61 1.76 3.21
N MET A 303 14.49 1.60 2.52
CA MET A 303 13.16 1.78 3.13
C MET A 303 12.97 0.85 4.32
N ASP A 304 13.36 -0.42 4.22
CA ASP A 304 13.28 -1.38 5.32
C ASP A 304 14.13 -0.96 6.52
N ARG A 305 15.37 -0.52 6.29
CA ARG A 305 16.23 0.01 7.36
C ARG A 305 15.62 1.24 8.04
N GLN A 306 14.98 2.11 7.25
CA GLN A 306 14.27 3.27 7.78
C GLN A 306 13.03 2.90 8.59
N ILE A 307 12.29 1.87 8.19
CA ILE A 307 11.21 1.27 8.99
C ILE A 307 11.76 0.72 10.31
N GLY A 308 12.94 0.09 10.29
CA GLY A 308 13.63 -0.40 11.50
C GLY A 308 13.88 0.72 12.52
N ARG A 309 14.25 1.93 12.08
CA ARG A 309 14.41 3.11 12.96
C ARG A 309 13.07 3.49 13.65
N VAL A 310 11.97 3.47 12.92
CA VAL A 310 10.63 3.77 13.48
C VAL A 310 10.24 2.70 14.51
N ILE A 311 10.47 1.41 14.20
CA ILE A 311 10.22 0.30 15.14
C ILE A 311 11.06 0.47 16.41
N ALA A 312 12.34 0.83 16.27
CA ALA A 312 13.22 1.10 17.42
C ALA A 312 12.67 2.25 18.28
N GLN A 313 12.14 3.32 17.67
CA GLN A 313 11.51 4.42 18.39
C GLN A 313 10.25 3.94 19.17
N LEU A 314 9.40 3.11 18.58
CA LEU A 314 8.24 2.53 19.28
C LEU A 314 8.66 1.69 20.49
N LYS A 315 9.72 0.89 20.34
CA LYS A 315 10.28 0.09 21.45
C LYS A 315 10.84 1.00 22.55
N ALA A 316 11.58 2.05 22.20
CA ALA A 316 12.13 3.02 23.16
C ALA A 316 11.03 3.76 23.94
N MET A 317 9.84 3.94 23.36
CA MET A 317 8.67 4.53 24.01
C MET A 317 7.86 3.51 24.84
N GLY A 318 8.22 2.22 24.83
CA GLY A 318 7.42 1.15 25.46
C GLY A 318 6.06 0.94 24.81
N ARG A 319 5.87 1.35 23.54
CA ARG A 319 4.57 1.31 22.84
C ARG A 319 4.46 0.17 21.83
N PHE A 320 5.57 -0.47 21.48
CA PHE A 320 5.63 -1.49 20.42
C PHE A 320 4.67 -2.66 20.65
N GLU A 321 4.60 -3.17 21.89
CA GLU A 321 3.78 -4.34 22.23
C GLU A 321 2.28 -4.12 21.97
N ASN A 322 1.78 -2.91 22.21
CA ASN A 322 0.38 -2.56 21.97
C ASN A 322 0.20 -1.60 20.80
N THR A 323 1.04 -1.70 19.77
CA THR A 323 0.86 -1.04 18.48
C THR A 323 0.45 -2.07 17.43
N VAL A 324 -0.71 -1.88 16.78
CA VAL A 324 -1.05 -2.65 15.59
C VAL A 324 -0.36 -2.02 14.39
N ILE A 325 0.52 -2.79 13.75
CA ILE A 325 1.33 -2.36 12.61
C ILE A 325 0.82 -3.05 11.35
N PHE A 326 0.50 -2.26 10.33
CA PHE A 326 0.19 -2.73 8.98
C PHE A 326 1.27 -2.28 8.01
N PHE A 327 1.65 -3.16 7.09
CA PHE A 327 2.47 -2.81 5.93
C PHE A 327 1.81 -3.31 4.65
N ALA A 328 1.70 -2.44 3.63
CA ALA A 328 1.21 -2.80 2.29
C ALA A 328 1.83 -1.91 1.20
N SER A 329 1.55 -2.21 -0.08
CA SER A 329 1.83 -1.33 -1.23
C SER A 329 0.55 -0.80 -1.85
N ASP A 330 0.60 0.40 -2.42
CA ASP A 330 -0.57 1.05 -3.01
C ASP A 330 -0.90 0.58 -4.44
N ASN A 331 0.02 -0.09 -5.12
CA ASN A 331 -0.16 -0.81 -6.38
C ASN A 331 0.99 -1.81 -6.58
N GLY A 332 0.91 -2.61 -7.63
CA GLY A 332 2.04 -3.44 -8.05
C GLY A 332 3.18 -2.61 -8.64
N ALA A 333 4.32 -3.24 -8.90
CA ALA A 333 5.48 -2.62 -9.53
C ALA A 333 5.13 -2.02 -10.90
N SER A 334 5.81 -0.93 -11.24
CA SER A 334 5.48 -0.08 -12.39
C SER A 334 6.27 -0.44 -13.65
N ALA A 335 5.55 -0.61 -14.76
CA ALA A 335 6.14 -0.75 -16.09
C ALA A 335 6.34 0.60 -16.80
N GLU A 336 6.02 1.71 -16.14
CA GLU A 336 6.13 3.07 -16.73
C GLU A 336 7.58 3.37 -17.12
N ILE A 337 7.75 4.06 -18.25
CA ILE A 337 9.02 4.60 -18.71
C ILE A 337 8.78 6.07 -19.05
N MET A 338 9.27 6.99 -18.21
CA MET A 338 9.07 8.42 -18.40
C MET A 338 10.20 9.23 -17.79
N VAL A 339 10.40 10.43 -18.30
CA VAL A 339 11.33 11.43 -17.76
C VAL A 339 10.53 12.69 -17.42
N ARG A 340 10.53 13.07 -16.14
CA ARG A 340 9.75 14.21 -15.61
C ARG A 340 10.66 15.21 -14.87
N GLY A 341 10.08 16.33 -14.49
CA GLY A 341 10.69 17.33 -13.62
C GLY A 341 11.95 17.92 -14.19
N ARG A 342 13.08 17.73 -13.52
CA ARG A 342 14.39 18.27 -13.94
C ARG A 342 15.02 17.52 -15.13
N GLY A 343 14.39 16.44 -15.60
CA GLY A 343 14.91 15.65 -16.69
C GLY A 343 15.85 14.53 -16.23
N HIS A 344 16.60 14.01 -17.17
CA HIS A 344 17.63 13.00 -16.99
C HIS A 344 18.94 13.52 -17.58
N ASP A 345 19.99 13.57 -16.80
CA ASP A 345 21.35 13.83 -17.28
C ASP A 345 21.97 12.50 -17.73
N PRO A 346 22.23 12.31 -19.05
CA PRO A 346 22.79 11.06 -19.56
C PRO A 346 24.26 10.83 -19.13
N LYS A 347 24.92 11.84 -18.59
CA LYS A 347 26.28 11.73 -18.04
C LYS A 347 26.28 11.46 -16.52
N ALA A 348 25.13 11.61 -15.87
CA ALA A 348 25.05 11.36 -14.45
C ALA A 348 25.20 9.88 -14.14
N ARG A 349 25.77 9.57 -12.98
CA ARG A 349 25.77 8.21 -12.45
C ARG A 349 24.32 7.72 -12.31
N LEU A 350 24.04 6.53 -12.83
CA LEU A 350 22.73 5.90 -12.71
C LEU A 350 22.36 5.73 -11.22
N GLY A 351 21.15 6.11 -10.86
CA GLY A 351 20.68 6.11 -9.47
C GLY A 351 21.06 7.34 -8.64
N SER A 352 21.80 8.31 -9.20
CA SER A 352 22.04 9.60 -8.57
C SER A 352 20.85 10.54 -8.66
N GLY A 353 20.86 11.64 -7.91
CA GLY A 353 19.81 12.66 -7.95
C GLY A 353 19.60 13.35 -9.30
N ALA A 354 20.61 13.31 -10.18
CA ALA A 354 20.53 13.84 -11.54
C ALA A 354 20.05 12.83 -12.59
N SER A 355 19.95 11.54 -12.24
CA SER A 355 19.37 10.51 -13.12
C SER A 355 17.87 10.38 -12.91
N HIS A 356 17.12 10.10 -14.00
CA HIS A 356 15.69 9.83 -13.92
C HIS A 356 15.38 8.51 -14.61
N LEU A 357 15.39 7.44 -13.85
CA LEU A 357 15.18 6.06 -14.32
C LEU A 357 13.84 5.54 -13.84
N CYS A 358 13.23 4.65 -14.60
CA CYS A 358 12.06 3.88 -14.24
C CYS A 358 12.39 2.38 -14.31
N LEU A 359 11.67 1.54 -13.56
CA LEU A 359 11.94 0.10 -13.55
C LEU A 359 11.71 -0.51 -14.93
N GLY A 360 10.60 -0.12 -15.58
CA GLY A 360 10.22 -0.63 -16.89
C GLY A 360 9.60 -2.03 -16.86
N PRO A 361 9.07 -2.52 -18.03
CA PRO A 361 8.23 -3.72 -18.07
C PRO A 361 8.97 -5.03 -17.75
N GLY A 362 10.27 -5.12 -18.02
CA GLY A 362 11.05 -6.33 -17.76
C GLY A 362 11.12 -6.66 -16.26
N PHE A 363 11.77 -5.82 -15.48
CA PHE A 363 11.93 -6.08 -14.05
C PHE A 363 10.68 -5.82 -13.24
N SER A 364 9.72 -5.00 -13.69
CA SER A 364 8.43 -4.94 -13.01
C SER A 364 7.64 -6.26 -13.13
N SER A 365 7.80 -7.04 -14.23
CA SER A 365 7.28 -8.41 -14.33
C SER A 365 7.92 -9.33 -13.27
N ALA A 366 9.20 -9.13 -12.98
CA ALA A 366 9.89 -9.92 -11.95
C ALA A 366 9.46 -9.50 -10.54
N SER A 367 9.31 -8.21 -10.27
CA SER A 367 8.81 -7.69 -9.00
C SER A 367 7.37 -8.13 -8.70
N ASN A 368 6.52 -8.28 -9.73
CA ASN A 368 5.15 -8.75 -9.58
C ASN A 368 4.99 -10.28 -9.64
N THR A 369 6.09 -11.05 -9.66
CA THR A 369 6.04 -12.52 -9.68
C THR A 369 5.07 -13.04 -8.60
N PRO A 370 4.21 -14.05 -8.91
CA PRO A 370 4.11 -14.82 -10.16
C PRO A 370 3.08 -14.24 -11.15
N PHE A 371 2.57 -13.06 -10.87
CA PHE A 371 1.40 -12.48 -11.53
C PHE A 371 1.77 -11.77 -12.82
N ARG A 372 0.80 -11.65 -13.72
CA ARG A 372 0.96 -10.90 -14.96
C ARG A 372 0.48 -9.45 -14.81
N ARG A 373 0.94 -8.59 -15.71
CA ARG A 373 0.66 -7.15 -15.75
C ARG A 373 1.31 -6.38 -14.59
N HIS A 374 0.99 -5.11 -14.48
CA HIS A 374 1.71 -4.14 -13.68
C HIS A 374 0.75 -3.09 -13.11
N LYS A 375 1.27 -2.17 -12.32
CA LYS A 375 0.58 -0.92 -11.94
C LYS A 375 -0.22 -0.36 -13.13
N THR A 376 -1.40 0.16 -12.90
CA THR A 376 -2.42 0.63 -13.84
C THR A 376 -3.38 -0.47 -14.28
N TRP A 377 -2.90 -1.68 -14.62
CA TRP A 377 -3.77 -2.81 -14.93
C TRP A 377 -4.43 -3.40 -13.68
N VAL A 378 -5.68 -3.82 -13.83
CA VAL A 378 -6.43 -4.44 -12.70
C VAL A 378 -6.31 -5.97 -12.67
N HIS A 379 -5.37 -6.51 -13.42
CA HIS A 379 -4.89 -7.89 -13.30
C HIS A 379 -4.14 -8.10 -11.97
N GLU A 380 -3.88 -9.34 -11.59
CA GLU A 380 -3.25 -9.66 -10.30
C GLU A 380 -1.93 -8.90 -10.09
N GLY A 381 -1.06 -8.76 -11.11
CA GLY A 381 0.21 -8.04 -10.96
C GLY A 381 0.07 -6.54 -10.70
N GLY A 382 -1.05 -5.93 -11.08
CA GLY A 382 -1.32 -4.52 -10.75
C GLY A 382 -2.00 -4.33 -9.41
N THR A 383 -2.82 -5.31 -8.96
CA THR A 383 -3.69 -5.16 -7.80
C THR A 383 -3.29 -5.96 -6.58
N ALA A 384 -2.63 -7.12 -6.72
CA ALA A 384 -2.18 -7.90 -5.58
C ALA A 384 -1.00 -7.21 -4.88
N THR A 385 -1.06 -7.13 -3.56
CA THR A 385 -0.04 -6.49 -2.72
C THR A 385 0.26 -7.33 -1.49
N PRO A 386 1.50 -7.29 -0.96
CA PRO A 386 1.76 -7.79 0.38
C PRO A 386 0.87 -7.08 1.41
N LEU A 387 0.41 -7.81 2.42
CA LEU A 387 -0.09 -7.22 3.66
C LEU A 387 0.53 -7.98 4.83
N ILE A 388 1.30 -7.27 5.65
CA ILE A 388 1.81 -7.75 6.93
C ILE A 388 0.98 -7.09 8.02
N VAL A 389 0.53 -7.87 9.01
CA VAL A 389 -0.10 -7.38 10.24
C VAL A 389 0.67 -7.89 11.44
N HIS A 390 1.13 -6.98 12.29
CA HIS A 390 1.89 -7.27 13.49
C HIS A 390 1.27 -6.55 14.68
N TRP A 391 0.92 -7.29 15.76
CA TRP A 391 0.34 -6.72 16.97
C TRP A 391 0.54 -7.67 18.17
N PRO A 392 1.67 -7.60 18.89
CA PRO A 392 1.98 -8.56 19.95
C PRO A 392 0.90 -8.71 21.01
N ALA A 393 0.31 -7.60 21.48
CA ALA A 393 -0.72 -7.64 22.53
C ALA A 393 -2.08 -8.18 22.06
N GLY A 394 -2.40 -8.09 20.76
CA GLY A 394 -3.73 -8.45 20.23
C GLY A 394 -3.76 -9.61 19.25
N LEU A 395 -2.61 -10.01 18.71
CA LEU A 395 -2.48 -11.07 17.72
C LEU A 395 -1.75 -12.28 18.30
N LYS A 396 -2.46 -13.39 18.49
CA LYS A 396 -1.84 -14.64 19.01
C LYS A 396 -1.08 -15.41 17.92
N ALA A 397 -1.51 -15.30 16.68
CA ALA A 397 -0.89 -15.97 15.54
C ALA A 397 0.46 -15.33 15.20
N GLN A 398 1.48 -16.16 14.97
CA GLN A 398 2.82 -15.71 14.59
C GLN A 398 3.33 -16.53 13.40
N ASN A 399 3.98 -15.85 12.44
CA ASN A 399 4.51 -16.43 11.22
C ASN A 399 3.48 -17.23 10.40
N GLU A 400 2.22 -16.86 10.50
CA GLU A 400 1.14 -17.56 9.81
C GLU A 400 0.72 -16.84 8.52
N LEU A 401 0.25 -17.63 7.56
CA LEU A 401 -0.37 -17.11 6.35
C LEU A 401 -1.88 -17.00 6.52
N ARG A 402 -2.46 -15.98 5.86
CA ARG A 402 -3.90 -15.81 5.71
C ARG A 402 -4.25 -15.78 4.22
N HIS A 403 -5.09 -16.72 3.82
CA HIS A 403 -5.62 -16.81 2.45
C HIS A 403 -6.95 -16.06 2.31
N THR A 404 -7.43 -15.46 3.37
CA THR A 404 -8.59 -14.57 3.39
C THR A 404 -8.40 -13.42 2.39
N GLN A 405 -9.41 -13.19 1.56
CA GLN A 405 -9.42 -12.10 0.58
C GLN A 405 -9.65 -10.76 1.27
N GLY A 406 -8.74 -9.82 1.11
CA GLY A 406 -8.83 -8.46 1.64
C GLY A 406 -8.52 -7.40 0.60
N HIS A 407 -8.87 -6.15 0.88
CA HIS A 407 -8.60 -4.99 0.03
C HIS A 407 -8.31 -3.76 0.90
N LEU A 408 -7.62 -2.75 0.38
CA LEU A 408 -7.33 -1.51 1.14
C LEU A 408 -8.59 -0.83 1.71
N ILE A 409 -9.77 -1.01 1.07
CA ILE A 409 -11.04 -0.51 1.63
C ILE A 409 -11.40 -1.16 2.97
N ASP A 410 -10.82 -2.31 3.29
CA ASP A 410 -11.13 -3.10 4.48
C ASP A 410 -10.37 -2.61 5.73
N ILE A 411 -9.33 -1.82 5.55
CA ILE A 411 -8.50 -1.32 6.67
C ILE A 411 -9.34 -0.44 7.60
N ALA A 412 -10.12 0.50 7.07
CA ALA A 412 -10.93 1.37 7.91
C ALA A 412 -11.95 0.59 8.78
N PRO A 413 -12.80 -0.32 8.25
CA PRO A 413 -13.68 -1.12 9.09
C PRO A 413 -12.92 -2.08 10.03
N THR A 414 -11.75 -2.58 9.66
CA THR A 414 -10.90 -3.39 10.53
C THR A 414 -10.44 -2.59 11.76
N LEU A 415 -10.01 -1.35 11.55
CA LEU A 415 -9.62 -0.47 12.66
C LEU A 415 -10.80 -0.18 13.59
N PHE A 416 -12.00 0.08 13.06
CA PHE A 416 -13.19 0.28 13.89
C PHE A 416 -13.49 -0.96 14.75
N ASP A 417 -13.41 -2.15 14.20
CA ASP A 417 -13.63 -3.39 14.95
C ASP A 417 -12.55 -3.63 16.01
N ILE A 418 -11.27 -3.38 15.71
CA ILE A 418 -10.17 -3.43 16.68
C ILE A 418 -10.46 -2.52 17.89
N LEU A 419 -11.07 -1.37 17.63
CA LEU A 419 -11.39 -0.37 18.66
C LEU A 419 -12.73 -0.63 19.37
N GLY A 420 -13.48 -1.67 18.97
CA GLY A 420 -14.82 -1.96 19.49
C GLY A 420 -15.85 -0.89 19.16
N HIS A 421 -15.67 -0.17 18.04
CA HIS A 421 -16.54 0.91 17.61
C HIS A 421 -17.13 0.64 16.22
N GLN A 422 -18.30 1.19 15.98
CA GLN A 422 -18.90 1.22 14.64
C GLN A 422 -18.60 2.54 13.94
N LYS A 423 -18.41 2.49 12.62
CA LYS A 423 -18.30 3.70 11.83
C LYS A 423 -19.58 4.52 11.96
N PRO A 424 -19.50 5.82 12.26
CA PRO A 424 -20.67 6.69 12.33
C PRO A 424 -21.47 6.69 11.02
N SER A 425 -22.81 6.71 11.13
CA SER A 425 -23.70 6.84 9.98
C SER A 425 -23.92 8.29 9.52
N THR A 426 -23.45 9.26 10.31
CA THR A 426 -23.52 10.68 10.01
C THR A 426 -22.24 11.40 10.41
N TRP A 427 -21.93 12.51 9.74
CA TRP A 427 -20.86 13.44 10.10
C TRP A 427 -21.36 14.87 9.97
N ASN A 428 -21.40 15.61 11.09
CA ASN A 428 -21.93 16.99 11.13
C ASN A 428 -23.29 17.12 10.43
N GLY A 429 -24.20 16.18 10.70
CA GLY A 429 -25.54 16.15 10.11
C GLY A 429 -25.62 15.60 8.67
N ILE A 430 -24.49 15.31 8.03
CA ILE A 430 -24.44 14.73 6.69
C ILE A 430 -24.46 13.21 6.80
N ALA A 431 -25.41 12.54 6.13
CA ALA A 431 -25.46 11.07 6.07
C ALA A 431 -24.23 10.50 5.36
N ILE A 432 -23.63 9.48 5.96
CA ILE A 432 -22.50 8.73 5.40
C ILE A 432 -23.02 7.43 4.80
N PRO A 433 -22.81 7.15 3.50
CA PRO A 433 -23.18 5.89 2.88
C PRO A 433 -22.54 4.67 3.58
N ALA A 434 -23.16 3.50 3.44
CA ALA A 434 -22.58 2.25 3.93
C ALA A 434 -21.19 2.00 3.27
N ALA A 435 -20.20 1.60 4.08
CA ALA A 435 -18.86 1.33 3.58
C ALA A 435 -18.84 0.09 2.66
N ALA A 436 -18.06 0.17 1.58
CA ALA A 436 -17.80 -0.98 0.71
C ALA A 436 -16.89 -2.01 1.39
N GLY A 437 -15.94 -1.54 2.21
CA GLY A 437 -15.00 -2.38 2.96
C GLY A 437 -15.67 -3.25 4.01
N ARG A 438 -15.00 -4.33 4.38
CA ARG A 438 -15.40 -5.29 5.43
C ARG A 438 -14.23 -5.49 6.38
N SER A 439 -14.52 -5.70 7.65
CA SER A 439 -13.47 -5.96 8.64
C SER A 439 -12.72 -7.26 8.36
N LEU A 440 -11.41 -7.21 8.49
CA LEU A 440 -10.51 -8.36 8.46
C LEU A 440 -10.13 -8.85 9.87
N LEU A 441 -10.64 -8.24 10.94
CA LEU A 441 -10.31 -8.64 12.31
C LEU A 441 -10.56 -10.14 12.57
N PRO A 442 -11.65 -10.77 12.08
CA PRO A 442 -11.83 -12.21 12.23
C PRO A 442 -10.71 -13.05 11.59
N ALA A 443 -10.09 -12.53 10.50
CA ALA A 443 -8.98 -13.20 9.84
C ALA A 443 -7.66 -13.13 10.63
N PHE A 444 -7.57 -12.34 11.68
CA PHE A 444 -6.38 -12.28 12.52
C PHE A 444 -6.15 -13.59 13.29
N SER A 445 -7.22 -14.31 13.65
CA SER A 445 -7.12 -15.57 14.37
C SER A 445 -7.03 -16.80 13.44
N GLN A 446 -7.72 -16.78 12.32
CA GLN A 446 -7.78 -17.90 11.35
C GLN A 446 -8.29 -17.44 10.00
N ASP A 447 -8.09 -18.24 8.95
CA ASP A 447 -8.71 -17.96 7.66
C ASP A 447 -10.23 -17.93 7.75
N VAL A 448 -10.83 -16.89 7.17
CA VAL A 448 -12.28 -16.71 7.12
C VAL A 448 -12.74 -16.30 5.72
N LYS A 449 -13.94 -16.66 5.37
CA LYS A 449 -14.61 -16.11 4.19
C LYS A 449 -15.25 -14.77 4.57
N VAL A 450 -14.72 -13.68 4.02
CA VAL A 450 -15.28 -12.34 4.23
C VAL A 450 -16.64 -12.26 3.55
N ASN A 451 -17.67 -11.83 4.29
CA ASN A 451 -19.03 -11.69 3.75
C ASN A 451 -19.13 -10.45 2.86
N ARG A 452 -18.82 -10.63 1.58
CA ARG A 452 -18.98 -9.61 0.53
C ARG A 452 -19.50 -10.26 -0.76
N LYS A 453 -20.24 -9.48 -1.57
CA LYS A 453 -20.72 -9.95 -2.87
C LYS A 453 -19.58 -10.07 -3.88
N SER A 454 -18.68 -9.11 -3.90
CA SER A 454 -17.58 -9.01 -4.86
C SER A 454 -16.47 -8.12 -4.35
N LEU A 455 -15.32 -8.21 -5.00
CA LEU A 455 -14.33 -7.12 -5.11
C LEU A 455 -14.43 -6.57 -6.53
N TRP A 456 -14.36 -5.24 -6.65
CA TRP A 456 -14.61 -4.52 -7.90
C TRP A 456 -13.47 -3.54 -8.20
N TRP A 457 -13.09 -3.42 -9.47
CA TRP A 457 -12.03 -2.51 -9.92
C TRP A 457 -12.44 -1.79 -11.21
N LEU A 458 -12.01 -0.56 -11.28
CA LEU A 458 -11.98 0.26 -12.48
C LEU A 458 -10.83 1.28 -12.35
N HIS A 459 -9.91 1.31 -13.31
CA HIS A 459 -8.88 2.34 -13.41
C HIS A 459 -8.46 2.52 -14.87
N ASP A 460 -8.50 3.75 -15.41
CA ASP A 460 -8.17 4.09 -16.81
C ASP A 460 -8.78 3.08 -17.82
N ASP A 461 -10.09 2.76 -17.63
CA ASP A 461 -10.88 1.80 -18.42
C ASP A 461 -10.44 0.32 -18.31
N HIS A 462 -9.40 0.00 -17.55
CA HIS A 462 -9.16 -1.35 -17.06
C HIS A 462 -10.19 -1.70 -16.00
N ARG A 463 -10.84 -2.84 -16.14
CA ARG A 463 -11.98 -3.22 -15.32
C ARG A 463 -11.91 -4.67 -14.85
N ALA A 464 -12.33 -4.94 -13.61
CA ALA A 464 -12.42 -6.29 -13.09
C ALA A 464 -13.49 -6.43 -12.02
N ILE A 465 -13.98 -7.65 -11.86
CA ILE A 465 -14.79 -8.08 -10.72
C ILE A 465 -14.33 -9.47 -10.29
N ARG A 466 -14.24 -9.66 -8.97
CA ARG A 466 -13.98 -10.96 -8.37
C ARG A 466 -15.12 -11.38 -7.49
N VAL A 467 -15.68 -12.55 -7.76
CA VAL A 467 -16.77 -13.17 -7.00
C VAL A 467 -16.30 -14.55 -6.54
N GLY A 468 -16.00 -14.69 -5.26
CA GLY A 468 -15.36 -15.89 -4.74
C GLY A 468 -14.00 -16.12 -5.39
N ASP A 469 -13.86 -17.27 -6.07
CA ASP A 469 -12.64 -17.65 -6.78
C ASP A 469 -12.61 -17.22 -8.25
N TRP A 470 -13.72 -16.72 -8.77
CA TRP A 470 -13.80 -16.29 -10.16
C TRP A 470 -13.47 -14.81 -10.31
N LYS A 471 -12.59 -14.49 -11.23
CA LYS A 471 -12.25 -13.13 -11.61
C LYS A 471 -12.50 -12.93 -13.11
N LEU A 472 -13.32 -11.94 -13.41
CA LEU A 472 -13.50 -11.40 -14.76
C LEU A 472 -12.69 -10.11 -14.85
N VAL A 473 -11.82 -9.99 -15.83
CA VAL A 473 -10.90 -8.86 -16.00
C VAL A 473 -10.78 -8.46 -17.47
N SER A 474 -10.57 -7.18 -17.73
CA SER A 474 -10.35 -6.66 -19.09
C SER A 474 -9.41 -5.48 -19.03
N SER A 475 -8.43 -5.44 -19.92
CA SER A 475 -7.67 -4.22 -20.18
C SER A 475 -8.52 -3.22 -20.96
N GLU A 476 -8.07 -1.97 -21.05
CA GLU A 476 -8.67 -0.95 -21.88
C GLU A 476 -8.78 -1.45 -23.32
N ASN A 477 -9.99 -1.36 -23.90
CA ASN A 477 -10.31 -1.76 -25.28
C ASN A 477 -10.06 -3.26 -25.60
N GLU A 478 -9.83 -4.11 -24.59
CA GLU A 478 -9.69 -5.56 -24.76
C GLU A 478 -11.00 -6.28 -24.33
N PRO A 479 -11.26 -7.49 -24.86
CA PRO A 479 -12.39 -8.30 -24.42
C PRO A 479 -12.23 -8.70 -22.94
N TRP A 480 -13.29 -9.25 -22.37
CA TRP A 480 -13.23 -9.86 -21.05
C TRP A 480 -12.43 -11.16 -21.08
N GLU A 481 -11.54 -11.33 -20.12
CA GLU A 481 -10.83 -12.55 -19.77
C GLU A 481 -11.42 -13.11 -18.47
N LEU A 482 -11.53 -14.44 -18.34
CA LEU A 482 -12.10 -15.11 -17.16
C LEU A 482 -11.10 -16.08 -16.54
N TYR A 483 -10.90 -15.99 -15.23
CA TYR A 483 -9.97 -16.83 -14.49
C TYR A 483 -10.59 -17.44 -13.23
N ASN A 484 -10.21 -18.69 -12.92
CA ASN A 484 -10.48 -19.31 -11.62
C ASN A 484 -9.23 -19.15 -10.74
N LEU A 485 -9.23 -18.19 -9.83
CA LEU A 485 -8.06 -17.85 -9.00
C LEU A 485 -7.73 -18.91 -7.94
N SER A 486 -8.61 -19.89 -7.68
CA SER A 486 -8.27 -21.01 -6.78
C SER A 486 -7.24 -21.94 -7.38
N THR A 487 -7.18 -22.03 -8.72
CA THR A 487 -6.26 -22.90 -9.48
C THR A 487 -5.28 -22.12 -10.33
N ASP A 488 -5.65 -20.94 -10.82
CA ASP A 488 -4.85 -20.09 -11.72
C ASP A 488 -4.86 -18.62 -11.29
N ARG A 489 -4.23 -18.32 -10.16
CA ARG A 489 -4.07 -16.94 -9.71
C ARG A 489 -3.05 -16.14 -10.56
N ALA A 490 -2.28 -16.82 -11.39
CA ALA A 490 -1.36 -16.17 -12.34
C ALA A 490 -2.06 -15.62 -13.60
N GLU A 491 -3.38 -15.87 -13.74
CA GLU A 491 -4.18 -15.42 -14.89
C GLU A 491 -3.57 -15.90 -16.23
N SER A 492 -3.18 -17.18 -16.26
CA SER A 492 -2.41 -17.77 -17.36
C SER A 492 -3.28 -18.45 -18.42
N LYS A 493 -4.48 -18.93 -18.01
CA LYS A 493 -5.40 -19.65 -18.88
C LYS A 493 -6.76 -18.97 -18.87
N ASP A 494 -7.03 -18.20 -19.90
CA ASP A 494 -8.35 -17.59 -20.10
C ASP A 494 -9.43 -18.66 -20.36
N LEU A 495 -10.49 -18.60 -19.60
CA LEU A 495 -11.67 -19.49 -19.68
C LEU A 495 -12.89 -18.81 -20.29
N ALA A 496 -12.77 -17.59 -20.83
CA ALA A 496 -13.91 -16.80 -21.29
C ALA A 496 -14.71 -17.51 -22.39
N GLU A 497 -14.04 -18.15 -23.35
CA GLU A 497 -14.69 -18.90 -24.41
C GLU A 497 -15.35 -20.21 -23.91
N GLN A 498 -14.83 -20.79 -22.83
CA GLN A 498 -15.32 -22.06 -22.26
C GLN A 498 -16.52 -21.84 -21.32
N GLU A 499 -16.63 -20.63 -20.74
CA GLU A 499 -17.62 -20.28 -19.72
C GLU A 499 -18.41 -18.99 -20.09
N PRO A 500 -19.01 -18.88 -21.29
CA PRO A 500 -19.61 -17.63 -21.79
C PRO A 500 -20.77 -17.13 -20.90
N GLU A 501 -21.57 -18.01 -20.32
CA GLU A 501 -22.66 -17.62 -19.42
C GLU A 501 -22.12 -17.02 -18.11
N ARG A 502 -20.99 -17.50 -17.60
CA ARG A 502 -20.32 -16.93 -16.44
C ARG A 502 -19.75 -15.55 -16.75
N VAL A 503 -19.13 -15.38 -17.92
CA VAL A 503 -18.67 -14.06 -18.40
C VAL A 503 -19.82 -13.08 -18.41
N LYS A 504 -20.95 -13.45 -19.02
CA LYS A 504 -22.16 -12.61 -19.09
C LYS A 504 -22.69 -12.23 -17.71
N ALA A 505 -22.80 -13.21 -16.79
CA ALA A 505 -23.29 -12.99 -15.43
C ALA A 505 -22.36 -12.05 -14.63
N LEU A 506 -21.03 -12.25 -14.69
CA LEU A 506 -20.07 -11.42 -13.97
C LEU A 506 -19.95 -10.02 -14.59
N ALA A 507 -20.07 -9.89 -15.90
CA ALA A 507 -20.10 -8.58 -16.58
C ALA A 507 -21.37 -7.79 -16.20
N ALA A 508 -22.52 -8.44 -16.09
CA ALA A 508 -23.73 -7.81 -15.59
C ALA A 508 -23.55 -7.35 -14.15
N GLN A 509 -23.01 -8.19 -13.27
CA GLN A 509 -22.72 -7.82 -11.87
C GLN A 509 -21.72 -6.67 -11.78
N TRP A 510 -20.69 -6.61 -12.64
CA TRP A 510 -19.75 -5.48 -12.69
C TRP A 510 -20.46 -4.16 -13.02
N ASN A 511 -21.42 -4.19 -13.97
CA ASN A 511 -22.24 -3.03 -14.34
C ASN A 511 -23.19 -2.61 -13.21
N ASP A 512 -23.78 -3.55 -12.49
CA ASP A 512 -24.65 -3.27 -11.33
C ASP A 512 -23.86 -2.55 -10.21
N GLU A 513 -22.63 -3.01 -9.92
CA GLU A 513 -21.74 -2.36 -8.96
C GLU A 513 -21.35 -0.95 -9.46
N LEU A 514 -21.05 -0.77 -10.74
CA LEU A 514 -20.79 0.54 -11.33
C LEU A 514 -21.99 1.49 -11.17
N ALA A 515 -23.21 1.01 -11.38
CA ALA A 515 -24.43 1.79 -11.19
C ALA A 515 -24.59 2.21 -9.72
N ALA A 516 -24.41 1.27 -8.77
CA ALA A 516 -24.47 1.56 -7.33
C ALA A 516 -23.38 2.58 -6.88
N ILE A 517 -22.16 2.45 -7.37
CA ILE A 517 -21.05 3.39 -7.13
C ILE A 517 -21.42 4.79 -7.67
N THR A 518 -21.99 4.84 -8.88
CA THR A 518 -22.41 6.09 -9.53
C THR A 518 -23.54 6.76 -8.76
N GLU A 519 -24.50 6.00 -8.25
CA GLU A 519 -25.59 6.52 -7.42
C GLU A 519 -25.07 7.16 -6.13
N ILE A 520 -24.17 6.49 -5.39
CA ILE A 520 -23.53 7.04 -4.19
C ILE A 520 -22.83 8.37 -4.51
N ARG A 521 -22.11 8.40 -5.62
CA ARG A 521 -21.36 9.59 -6.06
C ARG A 521 -22.29 10.75 -6.42
N THR A 522 -23.40 10.52 -7.10
CA THR A 522 -24.30 11.55 -7.62
C THR A 522 -25.29 12.07 -6.58
N LYS A 523 -25.85 11.22 -5.72
CA LYS A 523 -26.76 11.62 -4.63
C LYS A 523 -26.13 12.65 -3.69
N SER A 524 -24.83 12.56 -3.46
CA SER A 524 -24.12 13.50 -2.60
C SER A 524 -23.89 14.89 -3.23
N THR A 525 -24.06 15.03 -4.54
CA THR A 525 -23.92 16.32 -5.25
C THR A 525 -25.25 17.04 -5.49
N GLY A 526 -26.38 16.35 -5.28
CA GLY A 526 -27.72 16.84 -5.67
C GLY A 526 -28.50 17.68 -4.66
N LYS A 527 -28.08 17.78 -3.39
CA LYS A 527 -28.86 18.47 -2.34
C LYS A 527 -28.58 19.98 -2.17
N ASN A 528 -27.75 20.59 -3.02
CA ASN A 528 -27.55 22.07 -2.97
C ASN A 528 -28.32 22.86 -4.03
N LYS A 529 -29.31 22.29 -4.72
CA LYS A 529 -30.12 23.02 -5.71
C LYS A 529 -31.50 23.47 -5.21
N SER A 530 -31.92 23.13 -4.00
CA SER A 530 -33.26 23.48 -3.48
C SER A 530 -33.27 24.50 -2.32
N ALA A 531 -32.17 25.21 -2.07
CA ALA A 531 -32.10 26.28 -1.05
C ALA A 531 -31.78 27.67 -1.65
N ALA A 532 -32.11 27.87 -2.93
CA ALA A 532 -32.05 29.16 -3.60
C ALA A 532 -33.28 29.29 -4.50
N GLN A 533 -34.45 29.41 -3.90
CA GLN A 533 -35.65 30.05 -4.41
C GLN A 533 -36.32 30.82 -3.28
#